data_d9b7bc96d0295f5f0cb04b760b08cef4
#
_entry.id   d9b7bc96d0295f5f0cb04b760b08cef4
#
_cell.length_a   1.000
_cell.length_b   1.000
_cell.length_c   1.000
_cell.angle_alpha   90.00
_cell.angle_beta   90.00
_cell.angle_gamma   90.00
#
_symmetry.space_group_name_H-M   'P 1'
#
loop_
_entity.id
_entity.type
_entity.pdbx_description
1 polymer ?
#
loop_
_entity_poly.entity_id
_entity_poly.type
_entity_poly.pdbx_seq_one_letter_code
_entity_poly.pdbx_strand_id
1 'polypeptide(L)'
;MDDQNIIALYWARSETAISETAQKYGGYCFSIAKNILTNHEDAEESVNDTYLTAWNAMPPRRPSILATFLGKITRRLAIDRWRYRNACKRGGGEVTLALDELEDCASQDLSLIHISEPTR
;
A
#
# COMPACT_ATOMS: atom_id res chain seq x y z
N MET A 1 0.18 13.59 14.45
CA MET A 1 -1.28 13.59 14.50
C MET A 1 -1.80 12.19 14.67
N ASP A 2 -2.88 12.07 15.39
CA ASP A 2 -3.48 10.80 15.68
C ASP A 2 -4.05 10.17 14.44
N ASP A 3 -4.02 8.87 14.34
CA ASP A 3 -4.55 8.18 13.16
C ASP A 3 -6.02 8.49 12.95
N GLN A 4 -6.80 8.54 14.04
CA GLN A 4 -8.22 8.85 13.92
C GLN A 4 -8.42 10.24 13.34
N ASN A 5 -7.55 11.16 13.70
CA ASN A 5 -7.65 12.51 13.17
C ASN A 5 -7.26 12.54 11.69
N ILE A 6 -6.28 11.74 11.31
CA ILE A 6 -5.91 11.66 9.91
C ILE A 6 -7.05 11.10 9.09
N ILE A 7 -7.67 10.04 9.58
CA ILE A 7 -8.81 9.44 8.89
C ILE A 7 -9.93 10.46 8.77
N ALA A 8 -10.16 11.22 9.83
CA ALA A 8 -11.20 12.23 9.81
C ALA A 8 -10.93 13.29 8.74
N LEU A 9 -9.67 13.61 8.51
CA LEU A 9 -9.32 14.56 7.48
C LEU A 9 -9.66 14.02 6.09
N TYR A 10 -9.43 12.73 5.88
CA TYR A 10 -9.81 12.12 4.60
C TYR A 10 -11.34 12.19 4.43
N TRP A 11 -12.05 11.91 5.49
CA TRP A 11 -13.52 11.96 5.41
C TRP A 11 -14.02 13.37 5.19
N ALA A 12 -13.28 14.36 5.69
CA ALA A 12 -13.64 15.74 5.47
C ALA A 12 -13.17 16.24 4.11
N ARG A 13 -12.52 15.40 3.35
CA ARG A 13 -11.95 15.73 2.05
C ARG A 13 -10.94 16.87 2.15
N SER A 14 -10.15 16.85 3.22
CA SER A 14 -9.12 17.85 3.42
C SER A 14 -7.82 17.35 2.86
N GLU A 15 -7.18 18.11 2.03
CA GLU A 15 -5.90 17.69 1.43
C GLU A 15 -4.82 17.58 2.50
N THR A 16 -5.00 18.18 3.64
CA THR A 16 -4.07 18.04 4.73
C THR A 16 -3.93 16.57 5.13
N ALA A 17 -4.98 15.76 4.87
CA ALA A 17 -4.92 14.35 5.17
C ALA A 17 -3.71 13.69 4.51
N ILE A 18 -3.46 14.05 3.27
CA ILE A 18 -2.35 13.46 2.54
C ILE A 18 -1.01 13.90 3.12
N SER A 19 -0.88 15.17 3.46
CA SER A 19 0.33 15.68 4.07
C SER A 19 0.62 15.01 5.40
N GLU A 20 -0.40 14.84 6.20
CA GLU A 20 -0.23 14.20 7.50
C GLU A 20 0.12 12.73 7.34
N THR A 21 -0.47 12.08 6.36
CA THR A 21 -0.15 10.69 6.09
C THR A 21 1.32 10.57 5.66
N ALA A 22 1.74 11.45 4.78
CA ALA A 22 3.11 11.40 4.29
C ALA A 22 4.10 11.63 5.42
N GLN A 23 3.79 12.55 6.30
CA GLN A 23 4.66 12.87 7.39
C GLN A 23 4.77 11.72 8.39
N LYS A 24 3.67 11.08 8.67
CA LYS A 24 3.67 10.03 9.68
C LYS A 24 4.04 8.66 9.11
N TYR A 25 3.57 8.33 7.93
CA TYR A 25 3.76 7.00 7.37
C TYR A 25 4.54 6.92 6.07
N GLY A 26 5.04 8.05 5.60
CA GLY A 26 5.77 8.05 4.32
C GLY A 26 6.96 7.11 4.33
N GLY A 27 7.75 7.17 5.41
CA GLY A 27 8.93 6.31 5.50
C GLY A 27 8.56 4.84 5.58
N TYR A 28 7.51 4.55 6.31
CA TYR A 28 7.03 3.19 6.46
C TYR A 28 6.60 2.63 5.10
N CYS A 29 5.79 3.39 4.37
CA CYS A 29 5.33 2.95 3.06
C CYS A 29 6.50 2.84 2.09
N PHE A 30 7.42 3.79 2.15
CA PHE A 30 8.57 3.76 1.27
C PHE A 30 9.42 2.51 1.52
N SER A 31 9.60 2.13 2.78
CA SER A 31 10.35 0.94 3.11
C SER A 31 9.71 -0.30 2.50
N ILE A 32 8.40 -0.39 2.59
CA ILE A 32 7.69 -1.52 2.02
C ILE A 32 7.92 -1.59 0.52
N ALA A 33 7.72 -0.46 -0.15
CA ALA A 33 7.86 -0.42 -1.59
C ALA A 33 9.30 -0.69 -2.03
N LYS A 34 10.26 -0.13 -1.30
CA LYS A 34 11.66 -0.29 -1.67
C LYS A 34 12.12 -1.72 -1.51
N ASN A 35 11.61 -2.41 -0.51
CA ASN A 35 11.95 -3.81 -0.32
C ASN A 35 11.46 -4.68 -1.47
N ILE A 36 10.37 -4.29 -2.08
CA ILE A 36 9.83 -5.07 -3.19
C ILE A 36 10.45 -4.65 -4.51
N LEU A 37 10.57 -3.35 -4.71
CA LEU A 37 10.98 -2.84 -6.01
C LEU A 37 12.47 -2.59 -6.16
N THR A 38 13.16 -2.36 -5.09
CA THR A 38 14.60 -2.10 -5.07
C THR A 38 15.00 -0.89 -5.92
N ASN A 39 14.06 -0.17 -6.46
CA ASN A 39 14.32 1.01 -7.27
C ASN A 39 13.70 2.19 -6.57
N HIS A 40 14.48 3.22 -6.32
CA HIS A 40 14.02 4.37 -5.56
C HIS A 40 12.85 5.08 -6.22
N GLU A 41 12.93 5.32 -7.50
CA GLU A 41 11.89 6.04 -8.19
C GLU A 41 10.58 5.28 -8.23
N ASP A 42 10.66 3.98 -8.48
CA ASP A 42 9.46 3.16 -8.50
C ASP A 42 8.85 3.10 -7.12
N ALA A 43 9.69 3.04 -6.10
CA ALA A 43 9.19 3.00 -4.73
C ALA A 43 8.48 4.31 -4.40
N GLU A 44 9.05 5.43 -4.80
CA GLU A 44 8.43 6.72 -4.56
C GLU A 44 7.09 6.83 -5.25
N GLU A 45 7.01 6.36 -6.47
CA GLU A 45 5.75 6.41 -7.20
C GLU A 45 4.70 5.55 -6.53
N SER A 46 5.10 4.39 -6.02
CA SER A 46 4.16 3.52 -5.34
C SER A 46 3.64 4.17 -4.07
N VAL A 47 4.49 4.91 -3.37
CA VAL A 47 4.08 5.60 -2.17
C VAL A 47 3.09 6.73 -2.53
N ASN A 48 3.38 7.46 -3.59
CA ASN A 48 2.47 8.51 -4.02
C ASN A 48 1.13 7.94 -4.44
N ASP A 49 1.16 6.81 -5.12
CA ASP A 49 -0.08 6.14 -5.53
C ASP A 49 -0.84 5.63 -4.32
N THR A 50 -0.12 5.29 -3.26
CA THR A 50 -0.75 4.86 -2.01
C THR A 50 -1.58 6.00 -1.44
N TYR A 51 -1.04 7.20 -1.46
CA TYR A 51 -1.78 8.35 -0.94
C TYR A 51 -3.04 8.60 -1.76
N LEU A 52 -2.92 8.51 -3.05
CA LEU A 52 -4.05 8.72 -3.92
C LEU A 52 -5.11 7.65 -3.74
N THR A 53 -4.67 6.40 -3.59
CA THR A 53 -5.60 5.30 -3.37
C THR A 53 -6.33 5.49 -2.05
N ALA A 54 -5.60 5.91 -1.02
CA ALA A 54 -6.22 6.16 0.27
C ALA A 54 -7.22 7.30 0.17
N TRP A 55 -6.89 8.32 -0.57
CA TRP A 55 -7.78 9.46 -0.78
C TRP A 55 -9.08 9.02 -1.44
N ASN A 56 -8.97 8.13 -2.40
CA ASN A 56 -10.15 7.65 -3.11
C ASN A 56 -10.93 6.63 -2.31
N ALA A 57 -10.29 5.95 -1.39
CA ALA A 57 -10.96 4.93 -0.60
C ALA A 57 -11.69 5.48 0.62
N MET A 58 -11.22 6.56 1.16
CA MET A 58 -11.84 7.16 2.33
C MET A 58 -12.45 8.51 1.97
N PRO A 59 -13.72 8.74 2.11
CA PRO A 59 -14.70 7.75 2.49
C PRO A 59 -15.04 6.87 1.31
N PRO A 60 -15.72 5.78 1.52
CA PRO A 60 -16.43 5.42 2.74
C PRO A 60 -15.63 4.53 3.68
N ARG A 61 -14.45 4.10 3.28
CA ARG A 61 -13.71 3.21 4.13
C ARG A 61 -13.20 3.92 5.37
N ARG A 62 -13.18 3.20 6.47
CA ARG A 62 -12.68 3.75 7.72
C ARG A 62 -11.87 2.65 8.40
N PRO A 63 -10.59 2.55 8.07
CA PRO A 63 -9.78 1.45 8.59
C PRO A 63 -9.61 1.53 10.09
N SER A 64 -9.54 0.38 10.73
CA SER A 64 -9.31 0.33 12.14
C SER A 64 -7.87 0.66 12.45
N ILE A 65 -6.95 0.20 11.61
CA ILE A 65 -5.54 0.45 11.80
C ILE A 65 -5.01 1.10 10.53
N LEU A 66 -4.72 2.37 10.61
CA LEU A 66 -4.30 3.11 9.43
C LEU A 66 -2.98 2.59 8.86
N ALA A 67 -2.04 2.27 9.72
CA ALA A 67 -0.74 1.78 9.26
C ALA A 67 -0.90 0.53 8.40
N THR A 68 -1.71 -0.40 8.85
CA THR A 68 -1.94 -1.63 8.12
C THR A 68 -2.66 -1.37 6.80
N PHE A 69 -3.63 -0.48 6.85
CA PHE A 69 -4.38 -0.12 5.65
C PHE A 69 -3.44 0.44 4.58
N LEU A 70 -2.57 1.36 4.98
CA LEU A 70 -1.64 1.97 4.04
C LEU A 70 -0.58 0.97 3.58
N GLY A 71 -0.09 0.15 4.48
CA GLY A 71 0.93 -0.84 4.12
C GLY A 71 0.40 -1.85 3.12
N LYS A 72 -0.85 -2.24 3.29
CA LYS A 72 -1.49 -3.18 2.39
C LYS A 72 -1.60 -2.58 1.00
N ILE A 73 -2.00 -1.32 0.90
CA ILE A 73 -2.11 -0.65 -0.38
C ILE A 73 -0.74 -0.55 -1.04
N THR A 74 0.26 -0.12 -0.27
CA THR A 74 1.60 0.06 -0.82
C THR A 74 2.15 -1.26 -1.33
N ARG A 75 1.96 -2.32 -0.55
CA ARG A 75 2.49 -3.62 -0.93
C ARG A 75 1.84 -4.09 -2.23
N ARG A 76 0.54 -3.94 -2.34
CA ARG A 76 -0.16 -4.35 -3.54
C ARG A 76 0.31 -3.56 -4.76
N LEU A 77 0.45 -2.26 -4.60
CA LEU A 77 0.89 -1.42 -5.71
C LEU A 77 2.32 -1.75 -6.13
N ALA A 78 3.17 -2.00 -5.16
CA ALA A 78 4.56 -2.32 -5.46
C ALA A 78 4.68 -3.67 -6.15
N ILE A 79 3.92 -4.64 -5.69
CA ILE A 79 3.93 -5.96 -6.31
C ILE A 79 3.40 -5.90 -7.74
N ASP A 80 2.33 -5.14 -7.94
CA ASP A 80 1.77 -4.99 -9.28
C ASP A 80 2.78 -4.35 -10.22
N ARG A 81 3.49 -3.34 -9.74
CA ARG A 81 4.48 -2.65 -10.55
C ARG A 81 5.65 -3.57 -10.87
N TRP A 82 6.06 -4.37 -9.88
CA TRP A 82 7.14 -5.32 -10.07
C TRP A 82 6.75 -6.38 -11.11
N ARG A 83 5.53 -6.87 -11.02
CA ARG A 83 5.04 -7.86 -11.97
C ARG A 83 5.02 -7.30 -13.37
N TYR A 84 4.54 -6.09 -13.51
CA TYR A 84 4.45 -5.47 -14.81
C TYR A 84 5.84 -5.34 -15.44
N ARG A 85 6.79 -4.86 -14.67
CA ARG A 85 8.12 -4.69 -15.18
C ARG A 85 8.76 -5.99 -15.57
N ASN A 86 8.62 -6.99 -14.76
CA ASN A 86 9.25 -8.26 -15.02
C ASN A 86 8.57 -9.07 -16.10
N ALA A 87 7.29 -8.91 -16.22
CA ALA A 87 6.56 -9.56 -17.30
C ALA A 87 6.99 -9.00 -18.64
N CYS A 88 7.23 -7.70 -18.68
CA CYS A 88 7.69 -7.10 -19.91
C CYS A 88 9.08 -7.59 -20.28
N LYS A 89 9.87 -7.90 -19.25
CA LYS A 89 11.20 -8.34 -19.53
C LYS A 89 11.23 -9.73 -20.01
N ARG A 90 10.53 -10.61 -19.41
CA ARG A 90 10.62 -11.96 -19.81
C ARG A 90 9.54 -12.75 -19.29
N GLY A 91 8.61 -12.73 -19.07
CA GLY A 91 7.53 -13.54 -18.67
C GLY A 91 7.90 -14.65 -17.77
N GLY A 92 8.89 -14.61 -17.06
CA GLY A 92 9.38 -15.71 -16.34
C GLY A 92 8.49 -16.31 -15.29
N GLY A 93 8.36 -17.59 -15.29
CA GLY A 93 7.61 -18.29 -14.28
C GLY A 93 8.26 -18.22 -12.94
N GLU A 94 9.57 -18.19 -12.89
CA GLU A 94 10.26 -18.10 -11.63
C GLU A 94 9.94 -16.80 -10.91
N VAL A 95 9.83 -15.76 -11.69
CA VAL A 95 9.51 -14.47 -11.14
C VAL A 95 8.13 -14.51 -10.54
N THR A 96 7.23 -15.17 -11.21
CA THR A 96 5.88 -15.31 -10.73
C THR A 96 5.84 -16.06 -9.40
N LEU A 97 6.67 -17.08 -9.28
CA LEU A 97 6.70 -17.83 -8.05
C LEU A 97 7.18 -16.97 -6.89
N ALA A 98 8.18 -16.16 -7.13
CA ALA A 98 8.68 -15.29 -6.08
C ALA A 98 7.61 -14.32 -5.64
N LEU A 99 6.85 -13.82 -6.58
CA LEU A 99 5.80 -12.88 -6.23
C LEU A 99 4.67 -13.57 -5.49
N ASP A 100 4.39 -14.80 -5.86
CA ASP A 100 3.37 -15.56 -5.17
C ASP A 100 3.76 -15.73 -3.72
N GLU A 101 5.01 -15.94 -3.45
CA GLU A 101 5.46 -16.06 -2.09
C GLU A 101 5.28 -14.75 -1.34
N LEU A 102 5.58 -13.66 -2.00
CA LEU A 102 5.38 -12.37 -1.37
C LEU A 102 3.91 -12.12 -1.09
N GLU A 103 3.09 -12.51 -2.02
CA GLU A 103 1.65 -12.33 -1.84
C GLU A 103 1.13 -13.22 -0.74
N ASP A 104 1.68 -14.40 -0.61
CA ASP A 104 1.26 -15.29 0.46
C ASP A 104 1.60 -14.68 1.81
N CYS A 105 2.76 -14.09 1.92
CA CYS A 105 3.11 -13.43 3.15
C CYS A 105 2.17 -12.28 3.43
N ALA A 106 1.86 -11.54 2.41
CA ALA A 106 0.94 -10.43 2.55
C ALA A 106 -0.44 -10.94 2.92
N SER A 107 -0.83 -12.06 2.36
CA SER A 107 -2.13 -12.63 2.67
C SER A 107 -2.20 -13.07 4.10
N GLN A 108 -1.14 -13.60 4.61
CA GLN A 108 -1.13 -14.02 5.99
C GLN A 108 -1.29 -12.84 6.91
N ASP A 109 -0.59 -11.77 6.62
CA ASP A 109 -0.75 -10.56 7.36
C ASP A 109 -2.17 -10.07 7.27
N LEU A 110 -2.73 -10.17 6.09
CA LEU A 110 -4.06 -9.73 5.87
C LEU A 110 -5.08 -10.60 6.55
N SER A 111 -4.81 -11.85 6.66
CA SER A 111 -5.80 -12.69 7.26
C SER A 111 -6.04 -12.29 8.68
N LEU A 112 -5.07 -11.71 9.29
CA LEU A 112 -5.29 -11.21 10.60
C LEU A 112 -6.17 -10.02 10.56
N ILE A 113 -6.00 -9.18 9.56
CA ILE A 113 -6.76 -8.02 9.46
C ILE A 113 -7.86 -8.22 8.55
N HIS A 114 -7.76 -9.20 7.73
CA HIS A 114 -8.70 -9.49 6.75
C HIS A 114 -10.04 -9.76 7.26
N ILE A 115 -10.09 -10.09 8.47
CA ILE A 115 -11.31 -10.26 9.07
C ILE A 115 -12.15 -9.09 8.80
N SER A 116 -11.56 -7.95 8.75
CA SER A 116 -12.31 -6.78 8.53
C SER A 116 -12.34 -6.44 7.08
N GLU A 117 -11.74 -7.25 6.26
CA GLU A 117 -11.68 -6.91 4.94
C GLU A 117 -12.26 -7.87 4.10
N PRO A 118 -13.39 -8.07 4.13
CA PRO A 118 -14.09 -9.06 3.41
C PRO A 118 -13.90 -8.92 1.99
N THR A 119 -13.34 -7.97 1.62
CA THR A 119 -13.32 -7.76 0.27
C THR A 119 -12.48 -8.66 -0.36
N ARG A 120 -12.27 -9.17 -0.51
CA ARG A 120 -11.60 -9.86 -1.18
C ARG A 120 -12.08 -10.19 -2.15
#